data_7218a80ce77b930d66e296ddd07e5f62
#
_entry.id   7218a80ce77b930d66e296ddd07e5f62
#
_cell.length_a   1.000
_cell.length_b   1.000
_cell.length_c   1.000
_cell.angle_alpha   90.00
_cell.angle_beta   90.00
_cell.angle_gamma   90.00
#
_symmetry.space_group_name_H-M   'P 1'
#
loop_
_entity.id
_entity.type
_entity.pdbx_description
1 polymer ?
#
loop_
_entity_poly.entity_id
_entity_poly.type
_entity_poly.pdbx_seq_one_letter_code
_entity_poly.pdbx_strand_id
1 'polypeptide(L)'
;FLQVKALLDDNAIGTVHAVRICLYQKPMAVDRANPPWRVVPSIAGGGLFFDLASHQLDLLDFLFGPIEKACGTSASQLSSYDAEDTVSASFQFSSGAIGSGSWCFCASERHDRIELIGEKGQIDFSTFSFTPITLHNRTQQHFDIAPPPHVQQPLIKTVVGALRNEGRCPSTGHSAARTNYVMEQIVYGR
;
A
#
# COMPACT_ATOMS: atom_id res chain seq x y z
N PHE A 1 5.83 -9.38 4.27
CA PHE A 1 5.62 -8.21 5.14
C PHE A 1 6.08 -8.47 6.58
N LEU A 2 5.90 -9.68 7.13
CA LEU A 2 6.39 -10.00 8.47
C LEU A 2 7.91 -9.85 8.62
N GLN A 3 8.68 -10.13 7.55
CA GLN A 3 10.13 -9.87 7.54
C GLN A 3 10.44 -8.38 7.60
N VAL A 4 9.69 -7.54 6.89
CA VAL A 4 9.83 -6.06 6.99
C VAL A 4 9.54 -5.60 8.41
N LYS A 5 8.46 -6.12 9.01
CA LYS A 5 8.11 -5.82 10.41
C LYS A 5 9.22 -6.22 11.37
N ALA A 6 9.77 -7.44 11.23
CA ALA A 6 10.89 -7.91 12.05
C ALA A 6 12.12 -6.99 11.93
N LEU A 7 12.51 -6.58 10.72
CA LEU A 7 13.62 -5.66 10.50
C LEU A 7 13.39 -4.28 11.16
N LEU A 8 12.15 -3.79 11.16
CA LEU A 8 11.78 -2.55 11.85
C LEU A 8 11.83 -2.72 13.36
N ASP A 9 11.31 -3.82 13.90
CA ASP A 9 11.31 -4.12 15.34
C ASP A 9 12.73 -4.33 15.87
N ASP A 10 13.64 -4.89 15.06
CA ASP A 10 15.07 -5.04 15.33
C ASP A 10 15.86 -3.72 15.15
N ASN A 11 15.17 -2.63 14.82
CA ASN A 11 15.79 -1.31 14.62
C ASN A 11 16.89 -1.30 13.53
N ALA A 12 16.75 -2.15 12.51
CA ALA A 12 17.77 -2.39 11.48
C ALA A 12 18.10 -1.14 10.64
N ILE A 13 17.15 -0.21 10.49
CA ILE A 13 17.33 1.07 9.79
C ILE A 13 17.19 2.30 10.71
N GLY A 14 17.07 2.11 12.01
CA GLY A 14 16.83 3.19 12.97
C GLY A 14 15.42 3.78 12.87
N THR A 15 15.23 4.99 13.38
CA THR A 15 13.97 5.71 13.26
C THR A 15 13.63 5.98 11.80
N VAL A 16 12.44 5.57 11.37
CA VAL A 16 11.96 5.84 9.99
C VAL A 16 11.50 7.29 9.90
N HIS A 17 12.04 8.03 8.95
CA HIS A 17 11.72 9.43 8.70
C HIS A 17 10.85 9.63 7.47
N ALA A 18 11.06 8.80 6.44
CA ALA A 18 10.28 8.92 5.21
C ALA A 18 9.85 7.55 4.66
N VAL A 19 8.71 7.56 3.96
CA VAL A 19 8.15 6.42 3.23
C VAL A 19 7.83 6.87 1.80
N ARG A 20 8.17 6.06 0.82
CA ARG A 20 7.80 6.28 -0.57
C ARG A 20 7.05 5.08 -1.12
N ILE A 21 5.95 5.35 -1.82
CA ILE A 21 5.18 4.35 -2.57
C ILE A 21 5.24 4.69 -4.04
N CYS A 22 5.51 3.69 -4.87
CA CYS A 22 5.42 3.82 -6.31
C CYS A 22 4.73 2.58 -6.87
N LEU A 23 3.54 2.76 -7.45
CA LEU A 23 2.79 1.68 -8.08
C LEU A 23 2.30 2.13 -9.46
N TYR A 24 2.93 1.60 -10.50
CA TYR A 24 2.57 1.86 -11.89
C TYR A 24 2.14 0.57 -12.57
N GLN A 25 1.12 0.68 -13.39
CA GLN A 25 0.62 -0.43 -14.21
C GLN A 25 0.29 0.06 -15.62
N LYS A 26 0.35 -0.86 -16.58
CA LYS A 26 -0.13 -0.58 -17.95
C LYS A 26 -1.64 -0.38 -17.94
N PRO A 27 -2.16 0.43 -18.87
CA PRO A 27 -3.59 0.65 -18.98
C PRO A 27 -4.34 -0.68 -19.13
N MET A 28 -5.42 -0.82 -18.40
CA MET A 28 -6.34 -1.94 -18.57
C MET A 28 -7.22 -1.67 -19.81
N ALA A 29 -7.30 -2.63 -20.71
CA ALA A 29 -8.28 -2.58 -21.79
C ALA A 29 -9.70 -2.74 -21.19
N VAL A 30 -10.54 -1.72 -21.35
CA VAL A 30 -11.91 -1.70 -20.82
C VAL A 30 -12.89 -1.49 -21.96
N ASP A 31 -13.88 -2.37 -22.05
CA ASP A 31 -15.07 -2.09 -22.83
C ASP A 31 -15.91 -1.02 -22.12
N ARG A 32 -16.04 0.14 -22.73
CA ARG A 32 -16.83 1.27 -22.16
C ARG A 32 -18.31 0.94 -21.99
N ALA A 33 -18.84 -0.01 -22.77
CA ALA A 33 -20.24 -0.44 -22.62
C ALA A 33 -20.44 -1.36 -21.40
N ASN A 34 -19.38 -2.07 -20.97
CA ASN A 34 -19.39 -2.99 -19.84
C ASN A 34 -18.10 -2.85 -19.02
N PRO A 35 -17.87 -1.73 -18.34
CA PRO A 35 -16.66 -1.54 -17.54
C PRO A 35 -16.65 -2.50 -16.33
N PRO A 36 -15.49 -3.06 -15.98
CA PRO A 36 -15.36 -3.81 -14.73
C PRO A 36 -15.78 -2.96 -13.54
N TRP A 37 -16.46 -3.54 -12.56
CA TRP A 37 -16.99 -2.82 -11.40
C TRP A 37 -15.94 -1.99 -10.65
N ARG A 38 -14.65 -2.42 -10.66
CA ARG A 38 -13.51 -1.75 -10.00
C ARG A 38 -13.18 -0.37 -10.55
N VAL A 39 -13.64 -0.05 -11.76
CA VAL A 39 -13.41 1.25 -12.40
C VAL A 39 -14.71 2.02 -12.61
N VAL A 40 -15.77 1.62 -11.92
CA VAL A 40 -17.07 2.30 -11.88
C VAL A 40 -17.20 3.02 -10.53
N PRO A 41 -16.98 4.35 -10.45
CA PRO A 41 -16.91 5.08 -9.18
C PRO A 41 -18.15 4.94 -8.30
N SER A 42 -19.33 4.87 -8.90
CA SER A 42 -20.60 4.66 -8.17
C SER A 42 -20.74 3.30 -7.50
N ILE A 43 -19.91 2.32 -7.88
CA ILE A 43 -19.90 0.96 -7.31
C ILE A 43 -18.69 0.75 -6.41
N ALA A 44 -17.49 1.15 -6.90
CA ALA A 44 -16.21 0.89 -6.24
C ALA A 44 -15.76 2.03 -5.30
N GLY A 45 -16.42 3.19 -5.35
CA GLY A 45 -16.01 4.38 -4.61
C GLY A 45 -14.92 5.20 -5.31
N GLY A 46 -14.33 4.69 -6.39
CA GLY A 46 -13.28 5.31 -7.19
C GLY A 46 -12.76 4.35 -8.24
N GLY A 47 -11.49 4.46 -8.60
CA GLY A 47 -10.81 3.62 -9.57
C GLY A 47 -9.88 2.56 -8.97
N LEU A 48 -8.88 2.17 -9.73
CA LEU A 48 -7.88 1.19 -9.31
C LEU A 48 -7.03 1.66 -8.11
N PHE A 49 -7.01 2.96 -7.83
CA PHE A 49 -6.39 3.48 -6.63
C PHE A 49 -7.08 2.92 -5.38
N PHE A 50 -8.39 2.95 -5.29
CA PHE A 50 -9.13 2.40 -4.14
C PHE A 50 -8.96 0.89 -3.99
N ASP A 51 -8.84 0.16 -5.10
CA ASP A 51 -8.60 -1.28 -5.07
C ASP A 51 -7.17 -1.61 -4.60
N LEU A 52 -6.15 -0.98 -5.16
CA LEU A 52 -4.75 -1.37 -4.98
C LEU A 52 -4.01 -0.59 -3.89
N ALA A 53 -4.23 0.71 -3.76
CA ALA A 53 -3.58 1.50 -2.71
C ALA A 53 -4.09 1.14 -1.31
N SER A 54 -5.32 0.61 -1.19
CA SER A 54 -5.85 0.08 0.07
C SER A 54 -4.91 -0.94 0.71
N HIS A 55 -4.35 -1.86 -0.08
CA HIS A 55 -3.38 -2.86 0.40
C HIS A 55 -2.08 -2.22 0.89
N GLN A 56 -1.60 -1.18 0.21
CA GLN A 56 -0.34 -0.51 0.56
C GLN A 56 -0.51 0.36 1.81
N LEU A 57 -1.58 1.12 1.89
CA LEU A 57 -1.85 2.00 3.02
C LEU A 57 -2.22 1.22 4.29
N ASP A 58 -3.00 0.12 4.19
CA ASP A 58 -3.28 -0.77 5.33
C ASP A 58 -2.00 -1.48 5.82
N LEU A 59 -1.12 -1.88 4.90
CA LEU A 59 0.19 -2.42 5.26
C LEU A 59 1.04 -1.38 6.01
N LEU A 60 1.04 -0.14 5.57
CA LEU A 60 1.78 0.92 6.26
C LEU A 60 1.16 1.29 7.61
N ASP A 61 -0.17 1.27 7.74
CA ASP A 61 -0.86 1.38 9.05
C ASP A 61 -0.42 0.25 10.00
N PHE A 62 -0.32 -0.99 9.50
CA PHE A 62 0.20 -2.12 10.28
C PHE A 62 1.67 -1.94 10.71
N LEU A 63 2.52 -1.37 9.85
CA LEU A 63 3.96 -1.21 10.13
C LEU A 63 4.26 -0.02 11.05
N PHE A 64 3.55 1.10 10.89
CA PHE A 64 3.88 2.40 11.50
C PHE A 64 2.77 3.01 12.36
N GLY A 65 1.59 2.38 12.39
CA GLY A 65 0.39 2.96 12.99
C GLY A 65 -0.33 3.94 12.06
N PRO A 66 -1.34 4.66 12.58
CA PRO A 66 -2.26 5.44 11.77
C PRO A 66 -1.60 6.58 11.01
N ILE A 67 -2.11 6.82 9.79
CA ILE A 67 -1.88 8.05 9.04
C ILE A 67 -2.85 9.09 9.58
N GLU A 68 -2.32 10.22 10.11
CA GLU A 68 -3.12 11.28 10.72
C GLU A 68 -3.49 12.40 9.75
N LYS A 69 -2.65 12.61 8.73
CA LYS A 69 -2.86 13.66 7.71
C LYS A 69 -2.56 13.09 6.35
N ALA A 70 -3.41 13.37 5.39
CA ALA A 70 -3.20 13.03 4.00
C ALA A 70 -3.76 14.10 3.08
N CYS A 71 -3.12 14.32 1.95
CA CYS A 71 -3.63 15.13 0.85
C CYS A 71 -3.07 14.60 -0.47
N GLY A 72 -3.77 14.87 -1.56
CA GLY A 72 -3.34 14.40 -2.86
C GLY A 72 -3.99 15.13 -4.02
N THR A 73 -3.62 14.69 -5.20
CA THR A 73 -4.20 15.10 -6.47
C THR A 73 -4.46 13.86 -7.30
N SER A 74 -5.64 13.78 -7.90
CA SER A 74 -6.06 12.67 -8.75
C SER A 74 -6.56 13.16 -10.10
N ALA A 75 -6.39 12.35 -11.13
CA ALA A 75 -6.86 12.64 -12.48
C ALA A 75 -7.18 11.35 -13.24
N SER A 76 -8.11 11.44 -14.20
CA SER A 76 -8.28 10.46 -15.28
C SER A 76 -7.60 11.02 -16.52
N GLN A 77 -6.48 10.43 -16.94
CA GLN A 77 -5.63 10.99 -18.00
C GLN A 77 -5.74 10.23 -19.33
N LEU A 78 -5.61 8.93 -19.31
CA LEU A 78 -5.55 8.11 -20.52
C LEU A 78 -6.43 6.86 -20.48
N SER A 79 -7.08 6.55 -19.35
CA SER A 79 -7.91 5.36 -19.23
C SER A 79 -9.18 5.46 -20.08
N SER A 80 -9.68 4.30 -20.44
CA SER A 80 -10.95 4.14 -21.14
C SER A 80 -12.18 4.16 -20.21
N TYR A 81 -11.98 4.56 -18.94
CA TYR A 81 -13.01 4.66 -17.89
C TYR A 81 -12.94 6.02 -17.18
N ASP A 82 -13.99 6.38 -16.44
CA ASP A 82 -14.15 7.71 -15.84
C ASP A 82 -13.48 7.87 -14.47
N ALA A 83 -13.11 6.75 -13.82
CA ALA A 83 -12.39 6.81 -12.55
C ALA A 83 -10.97 7.36 -12.70
N GLU A 84 -10.38 7.79 -11.61
CA GLU A 84 -8.98 8.21 -11.57
C GLU A 84 -8.04 7.08 -11.98
N ASP A 85 -7.05 7.39 -12.82
CA ASP A 85 -5.99 6.49 -13.25
C ASP A 85 -4.61 6.95 -12.82
N THR A 86 -4.51 8.17 -12.31
CA THR A 86 -3.27 8.76 -11.81
C THR A 86 -3.55 9.50 -10.51
N VAL A 87 -2.81 9.15 -9.46
CA VAL A 87 -2.92 9.74 -8.12
C VAL A 87 -1.52 10.02 -7.58
N SER A 88 -1.35 11.19 -6.98
CA SER A 88 -0.15 11.55 -6.21
C SER A 88 -0.57 12.08 -4.84
N ALA A 89 0.13 11.66 -3.78
CA ALA A 89 -0.22 12.01 -2.42
C ALA A 89 0.99 12.26 -1.54
N SER A 90 0.78 13.02 -0.47
CA SER A 90 1.63 13.05 0.70
C SER A 90 0.81 12.81 1.97
N PHE A 91 1.43 12.19 2.98
CA PHE A 91 0.77 11.83 4.22
C PHE A 91 1.74 11.82 5.40
N GLN A 92 1.22 11.93 6.61
CA GLN A 92 1.99 11.93 7.85
C GLN A 92 1.44 10.89 8.82
N PHE A 93 2.32 10.04 9.33
CA PHE A 93 1.99 9.08 10.37
C PHE A 93 1.97 9.72 11.76
N SER A 94 1.27 9.10 12.70
CA SER A 94 1.29 9.49 14.12
C SER A 94 2.68 9.47 14.73
N SER A 95 3.61 8.65 14.21
CA SER A 95 5.02 8.63 14.59
C SER A 95 5.81 9.87 14.17
N GLY A 96 5.23 10.73 13.30
CA GLY A 96 5.90 11.89 12.71
C GLY A 96 6.57 11.60 11.36
N ALA A 97 6.70 10.34 10.94
CA ALA A 97 7.25 10.00 9.63
C ALA A 97 6.39 10.59 8.50
N ILE A 98 7.03 11.05 7.44
CA ILE A 98 6.36 11.62 6.25
C ILE A 98 6.34 10.59 5.13
N GLY A 99 5.18 10.39 4.53
CA GLY A 99 5.01 9.53 3.37
C GLY A 99 4.67 10.30 2.10
N SER A 100 5.08 9.75 0.97
CA SER A 100 4.62 10.15 -0.35
C SER A 100 4.28 8.93 -1.19
N GLY A 101 3.29 9.07 -2.08
CA GLY A 101 2.87 8.00 -2.96
C GLY A 101 2.54 8.50 -4.36
N SER A 102 2.83 7.67 -5.34
CA SER A 102 2.46 7.90 -6.73
C SER A 102 1.92 6.60 -7.31
N TRP A 103 0.70 6.66 -7.82
CA TRP A 103 -0.02 5.57 -8.47
C TRP A 103 -0.40 5.98 -9.88
N CYS A 104 -0.05 5.17 -10.88
CA CYS A 104 -0.36 5.44 -12.27
C CYS A 104 -0.78 4.15 -12.98
N PHE A 105 -2.04 4.06 -13.36
CA PHE A 105 -2.64 2.90 -14.02
C PHE A 105 -2.75 3.08 -15.54
N CYS A 106 -2.01 4.04 -16.07
CA CYS A 106 -1.87 4.33 -17.50
C CYS A 106 -0.39 4.45 -17.92
N ALA A 107 0.53 3.86 -17.17
CA ALA A 107 1.96 3.90 -17.43
C ALA A 107 2.39 2.93 -18.55
N SER A 108 3.52 3.19 -19.18
CA SER A 108 4.12 2.30 -20.18
C SER A 108 4.71 1.02 -19.58
N GLU A 109 5.18 1.10 -18.32
CA GLU A 109 5.87 0.03 -17.63
C GLU A 109 5.27 -0.23 -16.24
N ARG A 110 5.39 -1.48 -15.79
CA ARG A 110 5.01 -1.86 -14.43
C ARG A 110 6.10 -1.49 -13.43
N HIS A 111 5.69 -0.87 -12.33
CA HIS A 111 6.54 -0.58 -11.19
C HIS A 111 5.77 -0.83 -9.89
N ASP A 112 6.41 -1.46 -8.92
CA ASP A 112 5.80 -1.77 -7.62
C ASP A 112 6.91 -1.74 -6.57
N ARG A 113 6.99 -0.64 -5.83
CA ARG A 113 8.03 -0.43 -4.83
C ARG A 113 7.54 0.40 -3.66
N ILE A 114 7.89 -0.05 -2.47
CA ILE A 114 7.83 0.72 -1.23
C ILE A 114 9.24 0.86 -0.69
N GLU A 115 9.62 2.07 -0.32
CA GLU A 115 10.91 2.42 0.28
C GLU A 115 10.66 2.98 1.68
N LEU A 116 11.29 2.39 2.68
CA LEU A 116 11.30 2.87 4.06
C LEU A 116 12.67 3.47 4.33
N ILE A 117 12.73 4.76 4.58
CA ILE A 117 13.97 5.52 4.74
C ILE A 117 14.14 5.88 6.20
N GLY A 118 15.14 5.28 6.82
CA GLY A 118 15.46 5.47 8.23
C GLY A 118 16.80 6.14 8.45
N GLU A 119 17.06 6.45 9.72
CA GLU A 119 18.28 7.11 10.20
C GLU A 119 19.58 6.34 9.87
N LYS A 120 19.52 4.99 9.85
CA LYS A 120 20.68 4.10 9.70
C LYS A 120 20.65 3.30 8.41
N GLY A 121 19.63 3.45 7.58
CA GLY A 121 19.49 2.67 6.36
C GLY A 121 18.13 2.77 5.70
N GLN A 122 17.88 1.89 4.76
CA GLN A 122 16.67 1.83 3.94
C GLN A 122 16.23 0.38 3.76
N ILE A 123 14.93 0.17 3.70
CA ILE A 123 14.33 -1.11 3.31
C ILE A 123 13.48 -0.88 2.05
N ASP A 124 13.72 -1.70 1.03
CA ASP A 124 12.96 -1.71 -0.22
C ASP A 124 12.21 -3.02 -0.39
N PHE A 125 10.96 -2.96 -0.77
CA PHE A 125 10.15 -4.15 -1.08
C PHE A 125 9.00 -3.82 -2.02
N SER A 126 8.35 -4.85 -2.55
CA SER A 126 7.15 -4.74 -3.38
C SER A 126 5.90 -5.22 -2.63
N THR A 127 4.72 -4.73 -3.04
CA THR A 127 3.44 -5.16 -2.47
C THR A 127 2.89 -6.37 -3.23
N PHE A 128 2.96 -6.36 -4.56
CA PHE A 128 2.29 -7.34 -5.43
C PHE A 128 3.25 -8.17 -6.27
N SER A 129 4.52 -7.74 -6.40
CA SER A 129 5.48 -8.34 -7.34
C SER A 129 6.34 -9.43 -6.72
N PHE A 130 6.26 -9.66 -5.41
CA PHE A 130 7.07 -10.67 -4.67
C PHE A 130 8.57 -10.58 -4.95
N THR A 131 9.10 -9.37 -5.19
CA THR A 131 10.54 -9.16 -5.31
C THR A 131 11.21 -9.34 -3.95
N PRO A 132 12.50 -9.74 -3.91
CA PRO A 132 13.24 -9.81 -2.66
C PRO A 132 13.18 -8.49 -1.87
N ILE A 133 13.04 -8.60 -0.55
CA ILE A 133 13.19 -7.45 0.35
C ILE A 133 14.67 -7.11 0.39
N THR A 134 15.01 -5.85 0.20
CA THR A 134 16.39 -5.38 0.26
C THR A 134 16.57 -4.46 1.46
N LEU A 135 17.50 -4.80 2.33
CA LEU A 135 17.98 -3.95 3.42
C LEU A 135 19.29 -3.29 3.00
N HIS A 136 19.31 -1.97 2.96
CA HIS A 136 20.48 -1.15 2.77
C HIS A 136 20.85 -0.45 4.09
N ASN A 137 21.89 -0.91 4.74
CA ASN A 137 22.50 -0.25 5.89
C ASN A 137 24.05 -0.22 5.72
N ARG A 138 24.83 -0.66 6.66
CA ARG A 138 26.29 -0.79 6.47
C ARG A 138 26.67 -1.81 5.38
N THR A 139 25.77 -2.74 5.11
CA THR A 139 25.86 -3.77 4.07
C THR A 139 24.55 -3.82 3.31
N GLN A 140 24.56 -4.46 2.14
CA GLN A 140 23.32 -4.76 1.43
C GLN A 140 22.95 -6.21 1.65
N GLN A 141 21.72 -6.46 2.09
CA GLN A 141 21.18 -7.78 2.32
C GLN A 141 19.89 -7.97 1.53
N HIS A 142 19.68 -9.18 1.01
CA HIS A 142 18.49 -9.56 0.27
C HIS A 142 17.78 -10.71 0.98
N PHE A 143 16.47 -10.58 1.15
CA PHE A 143 15.63 -11.62 1.73
C PHE A 143 14.65 -12.09 0.65
N ASP A 144 14.92 -13.27 0.11
CA ASP A 144 14.06 -13.94 -0.86
C ASP A 144 13.05 -14.81 -0.10
N ILE A 145 11.78 -14.42 -0.11
CA ILE A 145 10.72 -15.07 0.64
C ILE A 145 9.70 -15.62 -0.35
N ALA A 146 9.63 -16.93 -0.44
CA ALA A 146 8.63 -17.57 -1.30
C ALA A 146 7.20 -17.17 -0.89
N PRO A 147 6.33 -16.82 -1.84
CA PRO A 147 4.94 -16.54 -1.54
C PRO A 147 4.23 -17.79 -1.01
N PRO A 148 3.25 -17.65 -0.11
CA PRO A 148 2.47 -18.79 0.33
C PRO A 148 1.64 -19.35 -0.86
N PRO A 149 1.27 -20.64 -0.85
CA PRO A 149 0.45 -21.26 -1.90
C PRO A 149 -0.86 -20.48 -2.17
N HIS A 150 -1.42 -19.90 -1.12
CA HIS A 150 -2.59 -19.01 -1.20
C HIS A 150 -2.26 -17.70 -0.46
N VAL A 151 -2.18 -16.61 -1.20
CA VAL A 151 -1.74 -15.29 -0.71
C VAL A 151 -2.56 -14.82 0.51
N GLN A 152 -3.87 -15.06 0.53
CA GLN A 152 -4.75 -14.64 1.62
C GLN A 152 -4.72 -15.57 2.85
N GLN A 153 -4.19 -16.78 2.73
CA GLN A 153 -4.23 -17.79 3.79
C GLN A 153 -3.64 -17.32 5.13
N PRO A 154 -2.48 -16.64 5.18
CA PRO A 154 -1.92 -16.15 6.44
C PRO A 154 -2.85 -15.16 7.15
N LEU A 155 -3.47 -14.23 6.42
CA LEU A 155 -4.43 -13.28 6.99
C LEU A 155 -5.69 -14.00 7.49
N ILE A 156 -6.28 -14.87 6.68
CA ILE A 156 -7.46 -15.67 7.08
C ILE A 156 -7.18 -16.46 8.36
N LYS A 157 -5.98 -17.02 8.50
CA LYS A 157 -5.57 -17.73 9.72
C LYS A 157 -5.60 -16.81 10.94
N THR A 158 -5.15 -15.55 10.82
CA THR A 158 -5.22 -14.59 11.95
C THR A 158 -6.66 -14.19 12.28
N VAL A 159 -7.52 -14.02 11.26
CA VAL A 159 -8.97 -13.76 11.46
C VAL A 159 -9.62 -14.91 12.24
N VAL A 160 -9.41 -16.15 11.80
CA VAL A 160 -9.96 -17.34 12.47
C VAL A 160 -9.43 -17.47 13.90
N GLY A 161 -8.12 -17.22 14.11
CA GLY A 161 -7.53 -17.21 15.46
C GLY A 161 -8.16 -16.15 16.36
N ALA A 162 -8.38 -14.95 15.86
CA ALA A 162 -9.03 -13.88 16.61
C ALA A 162 -10.48 -14.24 16.98
N LEU A 163 -11.25 -14.84 16.07
CA LEU A 163 -12.62 -15.29 16.33
C LEU A 163 -12.68 -16.42 17.38
N ARG A 164 -11.60 -17.20 17.52
CA ARG A 164 -11.47 -18.27 18.54
C ARG A 164 -10.84 -17.80 19.85
N ASN A 165 -10.52 -16.51 19.98
CA ASN A 165 -9.74 -15.94 21.09
C ASN A 165 -8.32 -16.56 21.24
N GLU A 166 -7.73 -17.04 20.14
CA GLU A 166 -6.39 -17.65 20.09
C GLU A 166 -5.30 -16.66 19.63
N GLY A 167 -5.65 -15.36 19.45
CA GLY A 167 -4.74 -14.32 19.02
C GLY A 167 -5.45 -13.05 18.58
N ARG A 168 -4.72 -12.18 17.87
CA ARG A 168 -5.24 -10.93 17.31
C ARG A 168 -5.06 -10.89 15.80
N CYS A 169 -6.07 -10.37 15.09
CA CYS A 169 -5.95 -10.05 13.67
C CYS A 169 -5.30 -8.65 13.54
N PRO A 170 -4.23 -8.49 12.75
CA PRO A 170 -3.58 -7.19 12.55
C PRO A 170 -4.43 -6.24 11.69
N SER A 171 -5.28 -6.78 10.80
CA SER A 171 -6.19 -5.99 9.96
C SER A 171 -7.62 -6.20 10.43
N THR A 172 -8.26 -5.13 10.88
CA THR A 172 -9.62 -5.13 11.45
C THR A 172 -10.51 -4.14 10.71
N GLY A 173 -11.82 -4.17 10.96
CA GLY A 173 -12.74 -3.15 10.43
C GLY A 173 -12.34 -1.72 10.82
N HIS A 174 -11.72 -1.53 11.98
CA HIS A 174 -11.22 -0.21 12.39
C HIS A 174 -10.01 0.25 11.58
N SER A 175 -9.00 -0.63 11.34
CA SER A 175 -7.86 -0.28 10.50
C SER A 175 -8.29 -0.05 9.05
N ALA A 176 -9.16 -0.91 8.52
CA ALA A 176 -9.73 -0.74 7.19
C ALA A 176 -10.49 0.58 7.02
N ALA A 177 -11.27 0.99 8.03
CA ALA A 177 -11.98 2.28 8.00
C ALA A 177 -11.00 3.48 7.99
N ARG A 178 -9.89 3.40 8.77
CA ARG A 178 -8.83 4.43 8.71
C ARG A 178 -8.18 4.51 7.33
N THR A 179 -7.84 3.36 6.75
CA THR A 179 -7.26 3.28 5.42
C THR A 179 -8.19 3.89 4.36
N ASN A 180 -9.49 3.57 4.43
CA ASN A 180 -10.47 4.12 3.50
C ASN A 180 -10.60 5.65 3.66
N TYR A 181 -10.64 6.14 4.89
CA TYR A 181 -10.66 7.58 5.17
C TYR A 181 -9.43 8.30 4.57
N VAL A 182 -8.22 7.73 4.71
CA VAL A 182 -7.01 8.28 4.11
C VAL A 182 -7.11 8.35 2.59
N MET A 183 -7.64 7.31 1.93
CA MET A 183 -7.84 7.31 0.48
C MET A 183 -8.85 8.39 0.04
N GLU A 184 -9.93 8.58 0.79
CA GLU A 184 -10.91 9.64 0.52
C GLU A 184 -10.30 11.04 0.70
N GLN A 185 -9.47 11.25 1.73
CA GLN A 185 -8.71 12.50 1.88
C GLN A 185 -7.79 12.76 0.67
N ILE A 186 -7.10 11.74 0.17
CA ILE A 186 -6.19 11.85 -0.97
C ILE A 186 -6.93 12.22 -2.25
N VAL A 187 -8.05 11.55 -2.54
CA VAL A 187 -8.74 11.70 -3.83
C VAL A 187 -9.77 12.83 -3.81
N TYR A 188 -10.50 13.00 -2.71
CA TYR A 188 -11.64 13.91 -2.63
C TYR A 188 -11.41 15.11 -1.69
N GLY A 189 -10.34 15.12 -0.88
CA GLY A 189 -10.04 16.17 0.08
C GLY A 189 -11.04 16.27 1.25
N ARG A 190 -11.71 15.18 1.60
CA ARG A 190 -12.79 15.14 2.61
C ARG A 190 -12.74 13.92 3.52
#